data_354cad6f45f69cde9de55270a084eb1e
#
_entry.id   354cad6f45f69cde9de55270a084eb1e
#
_cell.length_a   1.000
_cell.length_b   1.000
_cell.length_c   1.000
_cell.angle_alpha   90.00
_cell.angle_beta   90.00
_cell.angle_gamma   90.00
#
_symmetry.space_group_name_H-M   'P 1'
#
loop_
_entity.id
_entity.type
_entity.pdbx_description
1 polymer ?
#
loop_
_entity_poly.entity_id
_entity_poly.type
_entity_poly.pdbx_seq_one_letter_code
_entity_poly.pdbx_strand_id
1 'polypeptide(L)'
;HAHLFYPLLDFLELKTLVVTDLDSIKKVEKENNKKKKINVWEKCPVAEGTRTCNTAIRYWFAPKDIKKIEDFHLSPVELLAKTPTDKQVSCRRIAYQIPEDPNTDVCARSYEDALILANLKDFTLPNEEDVVIEAWEYAKGLTKSDFALEYAIRKKEWVVPRYIHEGLVWLAESDVPIQNLEPLDKGATA
;
A
#
# COMPACT_ATOMS: atom_id res chain seq x y z
N HIS A 1 9.70 4.73 -6.39
CA HIS A 1 9.97 5.85 -7.33
C HIS A 1 8.67 6.42 -7.96
N ALA A 2 7.47 5.95 -7.58
CA ALA A 2 6.19 6.43 -8.14
C ALA A 2 6.02 7.95 -8.06
N HIS A 3 6.51 8.59 -7.00
CA HIS A 3 6.43 10.04 -6.80
C HIS A 3 7.05 10.87 -7.93
N LEU A 4 8.00 10.31 -8.68
CA LEU A 4 8.62 10.99 -9.82
C LEU A 4 7.64 11.19 -10.98
N PHE A 5 6.58 10.39 -11.04
CA PHE A 5 5.56 10.46 -12.08
C PHE A 5 4.36 11.33 -11.69
N TYR A 6 4.23 11.78 -10.44
CA TYR A 6 3.07 12.56 -10.00
C TYR A 6 2.82 13.81 -10.85
N PRO A 7 3.83 14.65 -11.20
CA PRO A 7 3.59 15.82 -12.04
C PRO A 7 3.12 15.45 -13.46
N LEU A 8 3.63 14.36 -14.02
CA LEU A 8 3.21 13.89 -15.35
C LEU A 8 1.77 13.38 -15.33
N LEU A 9 1.39 12.61 -14.30
CA LEU A 9 0.05 12.09 -14.15
C LEU A 9 -0.97 13.22 -13.95
N ASP A 10 -0.60 14.25 -13.18
CA ASP A 10 -1.43 15.44 -12.99
C ASP A 10 -1.59 16.24 -14.28
N PHE A 11 -0.52 16.38 -15.07
CA PHE A 11 -0.55 17.06 -16.37
C PHE A 11 -1.43 16.33 -17.38
N LEU A 12 -1.40 15.01 -17.37
CA LEU A 12 -2.20 14.20 -18.31
C LEU A 12 -3.64 14.00 -17.83
N GLU A 13 -3.98 14.42 -16.59
CA GLU A 13 -5.31 14.24 -15.97
C GLU A 13 -5.82 12.79 -16.01
N LEU A 14 -4.88 11.83 -16.01
CA LEU A 14 -5.21 10.41 -16.06
C LEU A 14 -5.67 9.91 -14.70
N LYS A 15 -6.83 9.28 -14.63
CA LYS A 15 -7.27 8.57 -13.44
C LYS A 15 -6.30 7.45 -13.12
N THR A 16 -5.61 7.57 -12.01
CA THR A 16 -4.47 6.72 -11.68
C THR A 16 -4.52 6.22 -10.25
N LEU A 17 -4.40 4.92 -10.08
CA LEU A 17 -4.21 4.28 -8.78
C LEU A 17 -2.71 4.00 -8.56
N VAL A 18 -2.15 4.55 -7.49
CA VAL A 18 -0.78 4.28 -7.03
C VAL A 18 -0.83 3.29 -5.89
N VAL A 19 -0.46 2.03 -6.15
CA VAL A 19 -0.37 0.98 -5.13
C VAL A 19 1.07 0.91 -4.61
N THR A 20 1.25 0.94 -3.30
CA THR A 20 2.57 0.95 -2.67
C THR A 20 2.52 0.33 -1.27
N ASP A 21 3.69 0.00 -0.70
CA ASP A 21 3.79 -0.55 0.65
C ASP A 21 3.77 0.54 1.71
N LEU A 22 3.21 0.23 2.90
CA LEU A 22 3.23 1.11 4.05
C LEU A 22 4.65 1.27 4.60
N ASP A 23 5.43 0.19 4.60
CA ASP A 23 6.87 0.18 4.91
C ASP A 23 7.23 0.79 6.29
N SER A 24 6.56 0.29 7.34
CA SER A 24 6.79 0.73 8.72
C SER A 24 8.21 0.43 9.20
N ILE A 25 8.79 1.38 9.92
CA ILE A 25 10.10 1.27 10.57
C ILE A 25 10.06 1.87 11.96
N LYS A 26 10.94 1.36 12.83
CA LYS A 26 11.20 1.91 14.17
C LYS A 26 12.69 2.15 14.40
N LYS A 27 12.99 3.02 15.35
CA LYS A 27 14.36 3.30 15.76
C LYS A 27 14.76 2.33 16.85
N VAL A 28 15.89 1.65 16.67
CA VAL A 28 16.45 0.72 17.64
C VAL A 28 17.90 1.06 17.94
N GLU A 29 18.32 0.83 19.18
CA GLU A 29 19.71 0.98 19.59
C GLU A 29 20.47 -0.31 19.30
N LYS A 30 21.57 -0.23 18.55
CA LYS A 30 22.48 -1.36 18.29
C LYS A 30 23.93 -1.00 18.59
N GLU A 31 24.70 -1.99 18.96
CA GLU A 31 26.15 -1.83 19.04
C GLU A 31 26.77 -1.99 17.64
N ASN A 32 27.62 -1.04 17.26
CA ASN A 32 28.42 -1.18 16.06
C ASN A 32 29.68 -2.03 16.31
N ASN A 33 30.44 -2.32 15.27
CA ASN A 33 31.68 -3.10 15.32
C ASN A 33 32.75 -2.52 16.30
N LYS A 34 32.59 -1.28 16.72
CA LYS A 34 33.46 -0.59 17.69
C LYS A 34 32.85 -0.55 19.10
N LYS A 35 31.84 -1.38 19.39
CA LYS A 35 31.11 -1.42 20.66
C LYS A 35 30.49 -0.07 21.08
N LYS A 36 30.20 0.80 20.10
CA LYS A 36 29.46 2.04 20.35
C LYS A 36 27.98 1.82 20.05
N LYS A 37 27.13 2.31 20.95
CA LYS A 37 25.68 2.34 20.74
C LYS A 37 25.35 3.35 19.64
N ILE A 38 24.63 2.90 18.63
CA ILE A 38 24.14 3.71 17.54
C ILE A 38 22.65 3.45 17.34
N ASN A 39 21.93 4.49 16.94
CA ASN A 39 20.54 4.33 16.56
C ASN A 39 20.44 3.98 15.07
N VAL A 40 19.75 2.89 14.78
CA VAL A 40 19.46 2.45 13.41
C VAL A 40 17.96 2.33 13.18
N TRP A 41 17.54 2.50 11.92
CA TRP A 41 16.16 2.29 11.55
C TRP A 41 15.98 0.86 11.07
N GLU A 42 15.00 0.17 11.62
CA GLU A 42 14.69 -1.21 11.28
C GLU A 42 13.23 -1.37 10.86
N LYS A 43 13.01 -2.31 9.95
CA LYS A 43 11.68 -2.77 9.58
C LYS A 43 11.01 -3.40 10.79
N CYS A 44 9.72 -3.12 10.98
CA CYS A 44 8.94 -3.65 12.08
C CYS A 44 7.47 -3.82 11.67
N PRO A 45 6.68 -4.61 12.41
CA PRO A 45 5.23 -4.63 12.30
C PRO A 45 4.62 -3.23 12.39
N VAL A 46 3.47 -3.03 11.75
CA VAL A 46 2.80 -1.71 11.69
C VAL A 46 2.51 -1.15 13.07
N ALA A 47 2.05 -1.99 14.00
CA ALA A 47 1.73 -1.59 15.38
C ALA A 47 2.95 -1.04 16.16
N GLU A 48 4.17 -1.46 15.79
CA GLU A 48 5.41 -1.02 16.44
C GLU A 48 6.09 0.14 15.69
N GLY A 49 5.58 0.48 14.52
CA GLY A 49 6.17 1.45 13.62
C GLY A 49 6.05 2.89 14.15
N THR A 50 7.14 3.64 14.07
CA THR A 50 7.15 5.06 14.42
C THR A 50 7.11 5.96 13.18
N ARG A 51 7.46 5.45 12.02
CA ARG A 51 7.33 6.15 10.73
C ARG A 51 7.33 5.19 9.53
N THR A 52 6.89 5.68 8.38
CA THR A 52 7.13 5.02 7.10
C THR A 52 8.49 5.37 6.52
N CYS A 53 9.16 4.41 5.87
CA CYS A 53 10.32 4.71 5.02
C CYS A 53 9.94 4.86 3.55
N ASN A 54 8.67 4.71 3.18
CA ASN A 54 8.22 4.78 1.80
C ASN A 54 8.23 6.22 1.27
N THR A 55 9.10 6.46 0.32
CA THR A 55 9.27 7.80 -0.27
C THR A 55 8.03 8.26 -1.05
N ALA A 56 7.32 7.35 -1.73
CA ALA A 56 6.11 7.71 -2.47
C ALA A 56 5.01 8.23 -1.54
N ILE A 57 4.81 7.57 -0.39
CA ILE A 57 3.86 8.02 0.65
C ILE A 57 4.28 9.39 1.21
N ARG A 58 5.56 9.59 1.50
CA ARG A 58 6.04 10.88 2.02
C ARG A 58 5.79 12.02 1.03
N TYR A 59 6.12 11.83 -0.25
CA TYR A 59 5.83 12.84 -1.28
C TYR A 59 4.32 13.05 -1.52
N TRP A 60 3.50 12.04 -1.25
CA TRP A 60 2.05 12.18 -1.40
C TRP A 60 1.44 13.13 -0.39
N PHE A 61 1.86 13.02 0.87
CA PHE A 61 1.28 13.76 1.99
C PHE A 61 2.09 14.98 2.43
N ALA A 62 3.29 15.18 1.88
CA ALA A 62 4.12 16.30 2.26
C ALA A 62 3.47 17.64 1.92
N PRO A 63 3.59 18.65 2.79
CA PRO A 63 3.22 20.01 2.45
C PRO A 63 3.96 20.50 1.19
N LYS A 64 3.28 21.33 0.37
CA LYS A 64 3.84 21.83 -0.90
C LYS A 64 5.10 22.68 -0.70
N ASP A 65 5.26 23.29 0.45
CA ASP A 65 6.36 24.17 0.82
C ASP A 65 7.51 23.46 1.55
N ILE A 66 7.44 22.11 1.66
CA ILE A 66 8.49 21.32 2.31
C ILE A 66 9.84 21.54 1.60
N LYS A 67 10.86 21.94 2.35
CA LYS A 67 12.20 22.20 1.79
C LYS A 67 12.99 20.91 1.53
N LYS A 68 12.84 19.93 2.42
CA LYS A 68 13.51 18.63 2.34
C LYS A 68 12.53 17.54 2.75
N ILE A 69 12.28 16.60 1.86
CA ILE A 69 11.35 15.49 2.11
C ILE A 69 11.85 14.57 3.23
N GLU A 70 13.15 14.56 3.50
CA GLU A 70 13.78 13.80 4.58
C GLU A 70 13.30 14.24 5.95
N ASP A 71 12.89 15.50 6.10
CA ASP A 71 12.41 16.08 7.35
C ASP A 71 10.91 15.82 7.57
N PHE A 72 10.20 15.34 6.54
CA PHE A 72 8.78 15.00 6.63
C PHE A 72 8.59 13.51 6.94
N HIS A 73 7.93 13.23 8.05
CA HIS A 73 7.68 11.88 8.51
C HIS A 73 6.19 11.71 8.84
N LEU A 74 5.69 10.52 8.57
CA LEU A 74 4.36 10.06 8.95
C LEU A 74 4.49 8.73 9.68
N SER A 75 3.84 8.61 10.81
CA SER A 75 3.70 7.35 11.53
C SER A 75 2.66 6.44 10.86
N PRO A 76 2.72 5.12 11.07
CA PRO A 76 1.66 4.22 10.64
C PRO A 76 0.28 4.62 11.18
N VAL A 77 0.19 5.09 12.42
CA VAL A 77 -1.07 5.54 13.03
C VAL A 77 -1.67 6.70 12.24
N GLU A 78 -0.86 7.72 11.88
CA GLU A 78 -1.32 8.84 11.06
C GLU A 78 -1.75 8.38 9.66
N LEU A 79 -1.06 7.38 9.08
CA LEU A 79 -1.40 6.83 7.78
C LEU A 79 -2.71 6.03 7.81
N LEU A 80 -2.93 5.22 8.85
CA LEU A 80 -4.16 4.45 9.02
C LEU A 80 -5.37 5.34 9.32
N ALA A 81 -5.16 6.52 9.92
CA ALA A 81 -6.21 7.52 10.14
C ALA A 81 -6.61 8.29 8.87
N LYS A 82 -5.88 8.15 7.75
CA LYS A 82 -6.21 8.82 6.48
C LYS A 82 -7.51 8.29 5.88
N THR A 83 -8.44 9.20 5.65
CA THR A 83 -9.71 8.90 4.96
C THR A 83 -9.51 8.59 3.47
N PRO A 84 -10.50 7.99 2.79
CA PRO A 84 -10.44 7.84 1.33
C PRO A 84 -10.19 9.16 0.58
N THR A 85 -10.75 10.27 1.08
CA THR A 85 -10.55 11.61 0.50
C THR A 85 -9.13 12.11 0.69
N ASP A 86 -8.51 11.89 1.86
CA ASP A 86 -7.10 12.25 2.11
C ASP A 86 -6.14 11.50 1.16
N LYS A 87 -6.53 10.29 0.75
CA LYS A 87 -5.76 9.44 -0.16
C LYS A 87 -5.95 9.79 -1.63
N GLN A 88 -6.69 10.84 -1.94
CA GLN A 88 -6.95 11.30 -3.31
C GLN A 88 -6.42 12.70 -3.55
N VAL A 89 -5.75 12.90 -4.67
CA VAL A 89 -5.25 14.21 -5.13
C VAL A 89 -5.54 14.31 -6.63
N SER A 90 -6.40 15.27 -7.03
CA SER A 90 -6.83 15.40 -8.43
C SER A 90 -7.35 14.05 -8.97
N CYS A 91 -6.83 13.57 -10.08
CA CYS A 91 -7.18 12.28 -10.71
C CYS A 91 -6.39 11.08 -10.16
N ARG A 92 -5.61 11.25 -9.11
CA ARG A 92 -4.79 10.18 -8.51
C ARG A 92 -5.30 9.76 -7.15
N ARG A 93 -5.20 8.46 -6.85
CA ARG A 93 -5.41 7.90 -5.51
C ARG A 93 -4.20 7.05 -5.12
N ILE A 94 -3.79 7.13 -3.85
CA ILE A 94 -2.79 6.24 -3.28
C ILE A 94 -3.47 5.14 -2.46
N ALA A 95 -2.98 3.91 -2.60
CA ALA A 95 -3.40 2.76 -1.82
C ALA A 95 -2.16 2.11 -1.18
N TYR A 96 -2.22 1.90 0.11
CA TYR A 96 -1.24 1.20 0.94
C TYR A 96 -2.00 0.37 1.97
N GLN A 97 -1.31 -0.54 2.65
CA GLN A 97 -1.93 -1.49 3.57
C GLN A 97 -2.81 -0.81 4.62
N ILE A 98 -3.98 -1.37 4.80
CA ILE A 98 -4.96 -1.07 5.85
C ILE A 98 -5.39 -2.40 6.48
N PRO A 99 -6.00 -2.42 7.67
CA PRO A 99 -6.55 -3.64 8.24
C PRO A 99 -7.51 -4.36 7.29
N GLU A 100 -7.35 -5.68 7.15
CA GLU A 100 -8.26 -6.50 6.35
C GLU A 100 -9.68 -6.51 6.96
N ASP A 101 -9.79 -6.60 8.27
CA ASP A 101 -11.03 -6.35 9.01
C ASP A 101 -11.01 -4.92 9.58
N PRO A 102 -11.98 -4.04 9.20
CA PRO A 102 -12.05 -2.66 9.70
C PRO A 102 -12.27 -2.54 11.22
N ASN A 103 -12.65 -3.61 11.89
CA ASN A 103 -12.86 -3.63 13.34
C ASN A 103 -11.61 -4.03 14.14
N THR A 104 -10.48 -4.24 13.46
CA THR A 104 -9.22 -4.64 14.09
C THR A 104 -8.10 -3.68 13.70
N ASP A 105 -7.01 -3.71 14.48
CA ASP A 105 -5.77 -3.00 14.18
C ASP A 105 -4.74 -3.90 13.46
N VAL A 106 -5.18 -5.09 13.02
CA VAL A 106 -4.34 -6.07 12.33
C VAL A 106 -4.00 -5.57 10.93
N CYS A 107 -2.82 -5.03 10.75
CA CYS A 107 -2.40 -4.40 9.50
C CYS A 107 -1.05 -4.93 9.04
N ALA A 108 -0.99 -5.32 7.78
CA ALA A 108 0.23 -5.71 7.09
C ALA A 108 1.15 -4.52 6.83
N ARG A 109 2.43 -4.80 6.68
CA ARG A 109 3.48 -3.83 6.38
C ARG A 109 3.78 -3.72 4.87
N SER A 110 3.69 -4.84 4.15
CA SER A 110 4.01 -5.00 2.73
C SER A 110 2.93 -5.78 1.99
N TYR A 111 3.09 -5.91 0.67
CA TYR A 111 2.15 -6.66 -0.16
C TYR A 111 2.06 -8.14 0.24
N GLU A 112 3.22 -8.79 0.49
CA GLU A 112 3.27 -10.22 0.75
C GLU A 112 2.54 -10.59 2.04
N ASP A 113 2.81 -9.88 3.14
CA ASP A 113 2.11 -10.13 4.39
C ASP A 113 0.63 -9.71 4.34
N ALA A 114 0.27 -8.67 3.56
CA ALA A 114 -1.13 -8.34 3.31
C ALA A 114 -1.88 -9.45 2.57
N LEU A 115 -1.24 -10.06 1.57
CA LEU A 115 -1.83 -11.17 0.84
C LEU A 115 -2.01 -12.41 1.73
N ILE A 116 -1.06 -12.69 2.61
CA ILE A 116 -1.15 -13.76 3.61
C ILE A 116 -2.33 -13.51 4.55
N LEU A 117 -2.44 -12.29 5.11
CA LEU A 117 -3.52 -11.92 6.03
C LEU A 117 -4.90 -11.99 5.39
N ALA A 118 -5.02 -11.61 4.11
CA ALA A 118 -6.27 -11.72 3.37
C ALA A 118 -6.65 -13.19 3.04
N ASN A 119 -5.69 -14.12 3.09
CA ASN A 119 -5.85 -15.51 2.67
C ASN A 119 -5.37 -16.52 3.72
N LEU A 120 -5.60 -16.27 4.99
CA LEU A 120 -5.09 -17.08 6.11
C LEU A 120 -5.35 -18.59 5.95
N LYS A 121 -6.50 -18.96 5.36
CA LYS A 121 -6.84 -20.37 5.10
C LYS A 121 -5.84 -21.13 4.23
N ASP A 122 -5.02 -20.42 3.48
CA ASP A 122 -4.06 -20.97 2.54
C ASP A 122 -2.65 -21.13 3.15
N PHE A 123 -2.47 -20.63 4.37
CA PHE A 123 -1.18 -20.59 5.06
C PHE A 123 -1.27 -21.28 6.41
N THR A 124 -0.27 -22.09 6.73
CA THR A 124 -0.10 -22.65 8.06
C THR A 124 0.85 -21.74 8.83
N LEU A 125 0.31 -20.90 9.69
CA LEU A 125 1.09 -20.02 10.56
C LEU A 125 1.29 -20.69 11.92
N PRO A 126 2.50 -20.65 12.49
CA PRO A 126 2.82 -21.34 13.74
C PRO A 126 2.04 -20.84 14.96
N ASN A 127 1.69 -19.56 15.00
CA ASN A 127 0.99 -18.95 16.12
C ASN A 127 -0.19 -18.10 15.62
N GLU A 128 -1.41 -18.54 15.92
CA GLU A 128 -2.64 -17.84 15.54
C GLU A 128 -2.94 -16.61 16.42
N GLU A 129 -2.33 -16.51 17.61
CA GLU A 129 -2.53 -15.35 18.51
C GLU A 129 -1.78 -14.10 18.01
N ASP A 130 -0.72 -14.29 17.21
CA ASP A 130 0.14 -13.20 16.71
C ASP A 130 0.25 -13.21 15.18
N VAL A 131 -0.90 -13.37 14.52
CA VAL A 131 -1.03 -13.61 13.08
C VAL A 131 -0.27 -12.58 12.22
N VAL A 132 -0.16 -11.31 12.67
CA VAL A 132 0.57 -10.26 11.95
C VAL A 132 2.06 -10.52 11.93
N ILE A 133 2.62 -10.89 13.09
CA ILE A 133 4.05 -11.21 13.22
C ILE A 133 4.37 -12.44 12.40
N GLU A 134 3.55 -13.47 12.51
CA GLU A 134 3.74 -14.72 11.76
C GLU A 134 3.63 -14.53 10.25
N ALA A 135 2.65 -13.75 9.79
CA ALA A 135 2.52 -13.42 8.36
C ALA A 135 3.75 -12.64 7.85
N TRP A 136 4.24 -11.70 8.65
CA TRP A 136 5.45 -10.93 8.31
C TRP A 136 6.72 -11.79 8.32
N GLU A 137 6.92 -12.67 9.31
CA GLU A 137 8.05 -13.61 9.35
C GLU A 137 7.99 -14.59 8.17
N TYR A 138 6.80 -15.12 7.87
CA TYR A 138 6.57 -15.97 6.71
C TYR A 138 6.95 -15.24 5.41
N ALA A 139 6.48 -14.00 5.25
CA ALA A 139 6.75 -13.15 4.08
C ALA A 139 8.26 -12.89 3.86
N LYS A 140 9.05 -12.79 4.93
CA LYS A 140 10.51 -12.65 4.82
C LYS A 140 11.21 -13.85 4.19
N GLY A 141 10.66 -15.04 4.38
CA GLY A 141 11.19 -16.29 3.83
C GLY A 141 10.81 -16.53 2.36
N LEU A 142 9.91 -15.74 1.79
CA LEU A 142 9.40 -15.94 0.44
C LEU A 142 10.37 -15.47 -0.65
N THR A 143 10.47 -16.25 -1.71
CA THR A 143 10.98 -15.76 -2.99
C THR A 143 9.87 -14.96 -3.66
N LYS A 144 10.00 -13.64 -3.68
CA LYS A 144 8.92 -12.72 -4.13
C LYS A 144 8.38 -13.01 -5.52
N SER A 145 9.28 -13.38 -6.48
CA SER A 145 8.88 -13.74 -7.84
C SER A 145 8.04 -15.00 -7.87
N ASP A 146 8.42 -16.03 -7.12
CA ASP A 146 7.69 -17.30 -7.10
C ASP A 146 6.33 -17.14 -6.44
N PHE A 147 6.28 -16.37 -5.34
CA PHE A 147 5.04 -16.03 -4.66
C PHE A 147 4.08 -15.25 -5.57
N ALA A 148 4.59 -14.24 -6.28
CA ALA A 148 3.79 -13.47 -7.23
C ALA A 148 3.25 -14.34 -8.37
N LEU A 149 4.06 -15.24 -8.93
CA LEU A 149 3.63 -16.18 -9.99
C LEU A 149 2.59 -17.18 -9.49
N GLU A 150 2.73 -17.67 -8.26
CA GLU A 150 1.75 -18.58 -7.65
C GLU A 150 0.37 -17.95 -7.62
N TYR A 151 0.25 -16.73 -7.12
CA TYR A 151 -1.03 -16.03 -7.02
C TYR A 151 -1.53 -15.46 -8.35
N ALA A 152 -0.65 -14.98 -9.22
CA ALA A 152 -1.07 -14.40 -10.50
C ALA A 152 -1.48 -15.45 -11.54
N ILE A 153 -0.88 -16.66 -11.52
CA ILE A 153 -1.02 -17.65 -12.59
C ILE A 153 -1.64 -18.95 -12.12
N ARG A 154 -1.18 -19.51 -10.99
CA ARG A 154 -1.54 -20.87 -10.57
C ARG A 154 -2.78 -20.92 -9.72
N LYS A 155 -2.93 -19.99 -8.80
CA LYS A 155 -4.02 -19.97 -7.85
C LYS A 155 -5.23 -19.26 -8.45
N LYS A 156 -6.37 -19.97 -8.51
CA LYS A 156 -7.58 -19.44 -9.15
C LYS A 156 -8.51 -18.72 -8.17
N GLU A 157 -8.44 -19.11 -6.90
CA GLU A 157 -9.33 -18.58 -5.86
C GLU A 157 -8.49 -18.03 -4.71
N TRP A 158 -8.43 -16.71 -4.60
CA TRP A 158 -7.78 -15.99 -3.53
C TRP A 158 -8.44 -14.62 -3.33
N VAL A 159 -8.29 -14.08 -2.16
CA VAL A 159 -8.83 -12.78 -1.78
C VAL A 159 -7.79 -11.71 -2.04
N VAL A 160 -8.16 -10.72 -2.84
CA VAL A 160 -7.32 -9.53 -3.06
C VAL A 160 -7.25 -8.73 -1.76
N PRO A 161 -6.06 -8.33 -1.26
CA PRO A 161 -5.95 -7.49 -0.08
C PRO A 161 -6.84 -6.25 -0.15
N ARG A 162 -7.49 -5.93 0.94
CA ARG A 162 -8.53 -4.91 1.02
C ARG A 162 -8.10 -3.55 0.44
N TYR A 163 -6.89 -3.08 0.73
CA TYR A 163 -6.41 -1.80 0.23
C TYR A 163 -6.30 -1.74 -1.31
N ILE A 164 -5.94 -2.87 -1.94
CA ILE A 164 -5.88 -3.00 -3.40
C ILE A 164 -7.31 -3.04 -3.95
N HIS A 165 -8.18 -3.86 -3.36
CA HIS A 165 -9.57 -3.97 -3.78
C HIS A 165 -10.29 -2.61 -3.74
N GLU A 166 -10.21 -1.87 -2.62
CA GLU A 166 -10.77 -0.53 -2.50
C GLU A 166 -10.20 0.45 -3.54
N GLY A 167 -8.91 0.33 -3.83
CA GLY A 167 -8.25 1.12 -4.86
C GLY A 167 -8.75 0.81 -6.27
N LEU A 168 -8.91 -0.47 -6.60
CA LEU A 168 -9.41 -0.91 -7.91
C LEU A 168 -10.88 -0.55 -8.11
N VAL A 169 -11.72 -0.67 -7.08
CA VAL A 169 -13.11 -0.20 -7.12
C VAL A 169 -13.15 1.29 -7.45
N TRP A 170 -12.39 2.11 -6.73
CA TRP A 170 -12.31 3.54 -7.03
C TRP A 170 -11.82 3.81 -8.46
N LEU A 171 -10.83 3.06 -8.96
CA LEU A 171 -10.30 3.23 -10.32
C LEU A 171 -11.36 2.89 -11.39
N ALA A 172 -12.20 1.88 -11.12
CA ALA A 172 -13.25 1.42 -12.01
C ALA A 172 -14.50 2.32 -12.00
N GLU A 173 -14.71 3.13 -10.94
CA GLU A 173 -15.80 4.09 -10.90
C GLU A 173 -15.64 5.11 -12.03
N SER A 174 -16.65 5.24 -12.87
CA SER A 174 -16.65 6.22 -13.96
C SER A 174 -16.90 7.62 -13.40
N ASP A 175 -16.01 8.57 -13.69
CA ASP A 175 -16.23 9.99 -13.38
C ASP A 175 -17.26 10.63 -14.33
N VAL A 176 -17.67 9.90 -15.38
CA VAL A 176 -18.68 10.35 -16.36
C VAL A 176 -20.04 9.74 -15.99
N PRO A 177 -21.08 10.55 -15.73
CA PRO A 177 -22.44 10.05 -15.63
C PRO A 177 -22.80 9.33 -16.93
N ILE A 178 -23.24 8.07 -16.86
CA ILE A 178 -23.63 7.21 -18.00
C ILE A 178 -24.69 7.86 -18.92
N GLN A 179 -25.30 8.96 -18.49
CA GLN A 179 -26.35 9.67 -19.21
C GLN A 179 -25.90 10.43 -20.48
N ASN A 180 -24.60 10.55 -20.76
CA ASN A 180 -24.10 11.32 -21.90
C ASN A 180 -23.38 10.51 -22.99
N LEU A 181 -23.49 9.18 -22.95
CA LEU A 181 -23.08 8.38 -24.11
C LEU A 181 -24.22 8.36 -25.10
N GLU A 182 -24.24 9.33 -26.04
CA GLU A 182 -25.07 9.20 -27.24
C GLU A 182 -24.72 7.89 -27.95
N PRO A 183 -25.72 7.08 -28.36
CA PRO A 183 -25.44 5.89 -29.13
C PRO A 183 -24.69 6.30 -30.39
N LEU A 184 -23.51 5.70 -30.61
CA LEU A 184 -22.81 5.81 -31.89
C LEU A 184 -23.81 5.49 -33.00
N ASP A 185 -24.22 6.53 -33.75
CA ASP A 185 -25.09 6.42 -34.88
C ASP A 185 -24.48 5.41 -35.86
N LYS A 186 -25.15 4.28 -36.01
CA LYS A 186 -24.79 3.30 -37.04
C LYS A 186 -25.24 3.88 -38.40
N GLY A 187 -24.50 4.94 -38.80
CA GLY A 187 -24.71 5.61 -40.07
C GLY A 187 -24.53 4.67 -41.25
N ALA A 188 -25.66 4.47 -41.91
CA ALA A 188 -25.85 4.31 -43.33
C ALA A 188 -24.97 3.29 -44.07
N THR A 189 -25.55 2.12 -44.25
CA THR A 189 -25.37 1.35 -45.48
C THR A 189 -25.90 2.16 -46.67
N ALA A 190 -25.05 2.43 -47.63
CA ALA A 190 -25.40 2.69 -49.02
C ALA A 190 -24.50 1.83 -49.91
#